data_dd3404f84fee883ced4b40144f1e108a
#
_entry.id   dd3404f84fee883ced4b40144f1e108a
#
_cell.length_a   1.000
_cell.length_b   1.000
_cell.length_c   1.000
_cell.angle_alpha   90.00
_cell.angle_beta   90.00
_cell.angle_gamma   90.00
#
_symmetry.space_group_name_H-M   'P 1'
#
loop_
_entity.id
_entity.type
_entity.pdbx_description
1 polymer ?
#
loop_
_entity_poly.entity_id
_entity_poly.type
_entity_poly.pdbx_seq_one_letter_code
_entity_poly.pdbx_strand_id
1 'polypeptide(L)'
;MLACNYLMCTVLAASFAGAVPLPREGVAFTVGLGLVSGAMYLGGFLLLQWNIARNGVVLSATFMKLGVLVPTAMAMLIFGERPGAVQMAGMLLAFLAILLINLERGSQKAASRAGLVLLLLVGGSTDATAKIFEELGQAPLKDTFLLITFVTALLLCMAVCIARRQSLTGADLLFGLLIGAPNYFSSRFLLLSLNDVPAVIAYPTYSVGTIVLIALLGVWLFHE
;
A
#
# COMPACT_ATOMS: atom_id res chain seq x y z
N MET A 1 1.59 -14.86 10.38
CA MET A 1 2.27 -14.31 9.20
C MET A 1 2.21 -12.77 9.12
N LEU A 2 1.05 -12.11 9.10
CA LEU A 2 0.94 -10.64 8.97
C LEU A 2 1.63 -9.85 10.09
N ALA A 3 1.50 -10.29 11.35
CA ALA A 3 2.20 -9.66 12.48
C ALA A 3 3.72 -9.72 12.33
N CYS A 4 4.26 -10.83 11.81
CA CYS A 4 5.70 -10.96 11.57
C CYS A 4 6.17 -10.07 10.40
N ASN A 5 5.32 -9.86 9.39
CA ASN A 5 5.58 -8.89 8.32
C ASN A 5 5.69 -7.47 8.90
N TYR A 6 4.71 -7.02 9.68
CA TYR A 6 4.77 -5.69 10.29
C TYR A 6 5.90 -5.55 11.33
N LEU A 7 6.27 -6.64 12.01
CA LEU A 7 7.44 -6.65 12.89
C LEU A 7 8.71 -6.34 12.10
N MET A 8 8.93 -7.02 10.97
CA MET A 8 10.10 -6.77 10.11
C MET A 8 10.09 -5.33 9.56
N CYS A 9 8.94 -4.85 9.08
CA CYS A 9 8.79 -3.47 8.64
C CYS A 9 9.13 -2.48 9.76
N THR A 10 8.68 -2.73 10.99
CA THR A 10 8.96 -1.87 12.15
C THR A 10 10.45 -1.85 12.50
N VAL A 11 11.12 -3.01 12.50
CA VAL A 11 12.57 -3.12 12.78
C VAL A 11 13.36 -2.32 11.74
N LEU A 12 13.05 -2.51 10.46
CA LEU A 12 13.69 -1.75 9.39
C LEU A 12 13.41 -0.25 9.49
N ALA A 13 12.15 0.14 9.72
CA ALA A 13 11.79 1.54 9.91
C ALA A 13 12.55 2.19 11.09
N ALA A 14 12.69 1.48 12.20
CA ALA A 14 13.44 1.95 13.36
C ALA A 14 14.93 2.15 13.04
N SER A 15 15.52 1.26 12.22
CA SER A 15 16.91 1.37 11.80
C SER A 15 17.19 2.64 10.98
N PHE A 16 16.23 3.09 10.19
CA PHE A 16 16.37 4.30 9.38
C PHE A 16 15.92 5.57 10.13
N ALA A 17 14.93 5.48 11.01
CA ALA A 17 14.43 6.63 11.77
C ALA A 17 15.38 7.07 12.91
N GLY A 18 16.20 6.16 13.44
CA GLY A 18 17.05 6.42 14.62
C GLY A 18 18.24 7.34 14.41
N ALA A 19 18.50 7.81 13.19
CA ALA A 19 19.71 8.56 12.84
C ALA A 19 19.53 10.10 12.77
N VAL A 20 18.31 10.61 12.88
CA VAL A 20 18.04 12.05 12.62
C VAL A 20 17.46 12.73 13.87
N PRO A 21 18.02 13.87 14.31
CA PRO A 21 17.41 14.70 15.36
C PRO A 21 16.02 15.14 14.89
N LEU A 22 14.97 14.79 15.66
CA LEU A 22 13.59 15.11 15.31
C LEU A 22 13.36 16.64 15.45
N PRO A 23 12.98 17.35 14.38
CA PRO A 23 12.53 18.71 14.51
C PRO A 23 11.28 18.74 15.41
N ARG A 24 11.17 19.73 16.30
CA ARG A 24 10.00 19.85 17.19
C ARG A 24 8.70 20.18 16.44
N GLU A 25 8.82 20.87 15.33
CA GLU A 25 7.70 21.23 14.48
C GLU A 25 7.31 20.07 13.55
N GLY A 26 6.02 19.86 13.30
CA GLY A 26 5.50 18.82 12.40
C GLY A 26 5.40 17.41 12.99
N VAL A 27 5.96 17.16 14.20
CA VAL A 27 5.89 15.84 14.84
C VAL A 27 4.45 15.42 15.12
N ALA A 28 3.62 16.31 15.64
CA ALA A 28 2.22 15.99 15.96
C ALA A 28 1.43 15.58 14.71
N PHE A 29 1.63 16.29 13.60
CA PHE A 29 1.04 15.94 12.30
C PHE A 29 1.54 14.57 11.82
N THR A 30 2.86 14.34 11.85
CA THR A 30 3.48 13.08 11.46
C THR A 30 2.96 11.91 12.26
N VAL A 31 2.85 12.07 13.60
CA VAL A 31 2.29 11.04 14.49
C VAL A 31 0.82 10.79 14.15
N GLY A 32 0.00 11.83 14.06
CA GLY A 32 -1.42 11.69 13.74
C GLY A 32 -1.66 11.00 12.40
N LEU A 33 -0.94 11.44 11.35
CA LEU A 33 -1.07 10.83 10.02
C LEU A 33 -0.53 9.40 9.99
N GLY A 34 0.58 9.11 10.71
CA GLY A 34 1.14 7.76 10.83
C GLY A 34 0.21 6.78 11.55
N LEU A 35 -0.50 7.24 12.59
CA LEU A 35 -1.52 6.44 13.27
C LEU A 35 -2.68 6.09 12.33
N VAL A 36 -3.18 7.06 11.59
CA VAL A 36 -4.25 6.86 10.59
C VAL A 36 -3.77 5.91 9.49
N SER A 37 -2.58 6.14 8.94
CA SER A 37 -1.97 5.30 7.91
C SER A 37 -1.82 3.85 8.38
N GLY A 38 -1.27 3.61 9.58
CA GLY A 38 -1.10 2.27 10.15
C GLY A 38 -2.42 1.54 10.37
N ALA A 39 -3.45 2.24 10.83
CA ALA A 39 -4.79 1.67 10.95
C ALA A 39 -5.38 1.29 9.59
N MET A 40 -5.19 2.13 8.56
CA MET A 40 -5.62 1.86 7.19
C MET A 40 -4.85 0.69 6.56
N TYR A 41 -3.53 0.55 6.82
CA TYR A 41 -2.74 -0.60 6.37
C TYR A 41 -3.32 -1.92 6.87
N LEU A 42 -3.60 -2.03 8.17
CA LEU A 42 -4.23 -3.23 8.72
C LEU A 42 -5.66 -3.42 8.22
N GLY A 43 -6.46 -2.35 8.24
CA GLY A 43 -7.86 -2.38 7.77
C GLY A 43 -7.97 -2.80 6.31
N GLY A 44 -7.14 -2.25 5.45
CA GLY A 44 -7.06 -2.62 4.03
C GLY A 44 -6.71 -4.09 3.83
N PHE A 45 -5.76 -4.61 4.61
CA PHE A 45 -5.37 -6.01 4.53
C PHE A 45 -6.47 -6.96 5.02
N LEU A 46 -7.12 -6.65 6.13
CA LEU A 46 -8.26 -7.44 6.63
C LEU A 46 -9.43 -7.43 5.65
N LEU A 47 -9.68 -6.27 5.04
CA LEU A 47 -10.71 -6.10 4.03
C LEU A 47 -10.37 -6.87 2.74
N LEU A 48 -9.10 -6.89 2.35
CA LEU A 48 -8.62 -7.70 1.23
C LEU A 48 -8.89 -9.19 1.48
N GLN A 49 -8.50 -9.71 2.65
CA GLN A 49 -8.76 -11.11 3.02
C GLN A 49 -10.25 -11.44 2.98
N TRP A 50 -11.08 -10.55 3.52
CA TRP A 50 -12.54 -10.71 3.52
C TRP A 50 -13.12 -10.72 2.10
N ASN A 51 -12.61 -9.85 1.22
CA ASN A 51 -13.01 -9.81 -0.19
C ASN A 51 -12.55 -11.06 -0.95
N ILE A 52 -11.31 -11.52 -0.74
CA ILE A 52 -10.79 -12.74 -1.37
C ILE A 52 -11.70 -13.94 -1.06
N ALA A 53 -12.11 -14.08 0.20
CA ALA A 53 -13.01 -15.17 0.60
C ALA A 53 -14.40 -15.10 -0.06
N ARG A 54 -14.88 -13.92 -0.46
CA ARG A 54 -16.22 -13.71 -1.03
C ARG A 54 -16.23 -13.54 -2.54
N ASN A 55 -15.28 -12.77 -3.06
CA ASN A 55 -15.25 -12.35 -4.46
C ASN A 55 -14.14 -13.05 -5.26
N GLY A 56 -13.31 -13.88 -4.60
CA GLY A 56 -12.14 -14.50 -5.21
C GLY A 56 -10.92 -13.57 -5.29
N VAL A 57 -9.77 -14.19 -5.54
CA VAL A 57 -8.47 -13.50 -5.53
C VAL A 57 -8.36 -12.47 -6.65
N VAL A 58 -8.74 -12.86 -7.87
CA VAL A 58 -8.56 -12.03 -9.07
C VAL A 58 -9.31 -10.71 -8.95
N LEU A 59 -10.61 -10.78 -8.63
CA LEU A 59 -11.46 -9.60 -8.55
C LEU A 59 -11.03 -8.68 -7.39
N SER A 60 -10.68 -9.25 -6.24
CA SER A 60 -10.18 -8.49 -5.09
C SER A 60 -8.85 -7.80 -5.38
N ALA A 61 -7.90 -8.50 -6.03
CA ALA A 61 -6.63 -7.92 -6.43
C ALA A 61 -6.81 -6.79 -7.45
N THR A 62 -7.75 -6.94 -8.40
CA THR A 62 -8.08 -5.87 -9.36
C THR A 62 -8.53 -4.60 -8.66
N PHE A 63 -9.53 -4.71 -7.79
CA PHE A 63 -10.08 -3.55 -7.09
C PHE A 63 -9.04 -2.91 -6.16
N MET A 64 -8.19 -3.70 -5.53
CA MET A 64 -7.08 -3.19 -4.73
C MET A 64 -6.08 -2.39 -5.60
N LYS A 65 -5.74 -2.88 -6.80
CA LYS A 65 -4.84 -2.16 -7.72
C LYS A 65 -5.49 -0.92 -8.34
N LEU A 66 -6.80 -0.95 -8.58
CA LEU A 66 -7.57 0.24 -8.98
C LEU A 66 -7.62 1.31 -7.87
N GLY A 67 -7.33 0.95 -6.62
CA GLY A 67 -7.19 1.90 -5.51
C GLY A 67 -6.22 3.05 -5.81
N VAL A 68 -5.25 2.83 -6.70
CA VAL A 68 -4.32 3.88 -7.17
C VAL A 68 -5.02 5.11 -7.77
N LEU A 69 -6.29 4.98 -8.18
CA LEU A 69 -7.12 6.11 -8.62
C LEU A 69 -7.31 7.16 -7.51
N VAL A 70 -7.36 6.74 -6.24
CA VAL A 70 -7.61 7.65 -5.10
C VAL A 70 -6.47 8.63 -4.91
N PRO A 71 -5.20 8.21 -4.70
CA PRO A 71 -4.10 9.17 -4.56
C PRO A 71 -3.85 9.98 -5.84
N THR A 72 -4.06 9.39 -7.02
CA THR A 72 -3.93 10.10 -8.30
C THR A 72 -4.99 11.20 -8.44
N ALA A 73 -6.26 10.89 -8.17
CA ALA A 73 -7.33 11.90 -8.20
C ALA A 73 -7.11 12.99 -7.14
N MET A 74 -6.66 12.61 -5.94
CA MET A 74 -6.34 13.56 -4.89
C MET A 74 -5.19 14.50 -5.30
N ALA A 75 -4.13 13.98 -5.92
CA ALA A 75 -3.02 14.78 -6.42
C ALA A 75 -3.48 15.82 -7.45
N MET A 76 -4.37 15.44 -8.35
CA MET A 76 -4.92 16.36 -9.37
C MET A 76 -5.91 17.37 -8.80
N LEU A 77 -6.85 16.93 -7.95
CA LEU A 77 -7.99 17.74 -7.52
C LEU A 77 -7.69 18.60 -6.30
N ILE A 78 -6.85 18.10 -5.38
CA ILE A 78 -6.53 18.79 -4.12
C ILE A 78 -5.19 19.50 -4.21
N PHE A 79 -4.16 18.82 -4.70
CA PHE A 79 -2.81 19.37 -4.78
C PHE A 79 -2.49 20.05 -6.12
N GLY A 80 -3.43 20.02 -7.08
CA GLY A 80 -3.33 20.78 -8.32
C GLY A 80 -2.25 20.28 -9.29
N GLU A 81 -1.83 19.01 -9.16
CA GLU A 81 -0.92 18.40 -10.13
C GLU A 81 -1.57 18.37 -11.52
N ARG A 82 -0.84 18.85 -12.53
CA ARG A 82 -1.32 18.96 -13.92
C ARG A 82 -0.48 18.06 -14.83
N PRO A 83 -0.87 16.81 -15.01
CA PRO A 83 -0.18 15.94 -15.93
C PRO A 83 -0.30 16.45 -17.38
N GLY A 84 0.80 16.37 -18.14
CA GLY A 84 0.79 16.65 -19.56
C GLY A 84 -0.05 15.64 -20.36
N ALA A 85 -0.39 15.96 -21.60
CA ALA A 85 -1.24 15.09 -22.45
C ALA A 85 -0.68 13.67 -22.60
N VAL A 86 0.64 13.53 -22.75
CA VAL A 86 1.30 12.20 -22.84
C VAL A 86 1.18 11.42 -21.54
N GLN A 87 1.31 12.09 -20.38
CA GLN A 87 1.16 11.49 -19.07
C GLN A 87 -0.28 11.04 -18.81
N MET A 88 -1.27 11.86 -19.21
CA MET A 88 -2.70 11.49 -19.16
C MET A 88 -2.99 10.25 -20.01
N ALA A 89 -2.48 10.21 -21.23
CA ALA A 89 -2.65 9.05 -22.10
C ALA A 89 -2.00 7.79 -21.50
N GLY A 90 -0.79 7.91 -20.97
CA GLY A 90 -0.10 6.80 -20.27
C GLY A 90 -0.87 6.30 -19.05
N MET A 91 -1.40 7.20 -18.24
CA MET A 91 -2.22 6.88 -17.06
C MET A 91 -3.52 6.14 -17.47
N LEU A 92 -4.23 6.63 -18.48
CA LEU A 92 -5.44 5.97 -19.00
C LEU A 92 -5.14 4.58 -19.55
N LEU A 93 -4.04 4.42 -20.29
CA LEU A 93 -3.58 3.11 -20.76
C LEU A 93 -3.23 2.17 -19.61
N ALA A 94 -2.57 2.66 -18.58
CA ALA A 94 -2.25 1.89 -17.38
C ALA A 94 -3.52 1.37 -16.66
N PHE A 95 -4.51 2.23 -16.48
CA PHE A 95 -5.80 1.82 -15.89
C PHE A 95 -6.54 0.83 -16.78
N LEU A 96 -6.55 1.05 -18.07
CA LEU A 96 -7.17 0.13 -19.03
C LEU A 96 -6.47 -1.24 -19.01
N ALA A 97 -5.14 -1.27 -18.97
CA ALA A 97 -4.36 -2.50 -18.85
C ALA A 97 -4.67 -3.26 -17.56
N ILE A 98 -4.74 -2.57 -16.40
CA ILE A 98 -5.13 -3.17 -15.13
C ILE A 98 -6.52 -3.80 -15.21
N LEU A 99 -7.47 -3.09 -15.83
CA LEU A 99 -8.82 -3.61 -16.03
C LEU A 99 -8.84 -4.84 -16.96
N LEU A 100 -8.19 -4.76 -18.12
CA LEU A 100 -8.19 -5.84 -19.13
C LEU A 100 -7.54 -7.13 -18.58
N ILE A 101 -6.34 -7.02 -17.98
CA ILE A 101 -5.63 -8.20 -17.43
C ILE A 101 -6.48 -8.93 -16.38
N ASN A 102 -7.29 -8.18 -15.64
CA ASN A 102 -8.11 -8.76 -14.59
C ASN A 102 -9.51 -9.19 -15.07
N LEU A 103 -10.04 -8.61 -16.13
CA LEU A 103 -11.32 -9.03 -16.72
C LEU A 103 -11.21 -10.38 -17.44
N GLU A 104 -10.09 -10.66 -18.12
CA GLU A 104 -9.86 -11.94 -18.81
C GLU A 104 -9.81 -13.13 -17.85
N ARG A 105 -9.37 -12.93 -16.61
CA ARG A 105 -9.27 -13.99 -15.58
C ARG A 105 -10.52 -14.15 -14.71
N GLY A 106 -11.52 -13.28 -14.86
CA GLY A 106 -12.59 -13.21 -13.85
C GLY A 106 -14.00 -13.24 -14.41
N SER A 107 -14.48 -14.40 -14.88
CA SER A 107 -15.92 -14.64 -15.06
C SER A 107 -16.70 -14.88 -13.76
N GLN A 108 -16.15 -14.51 -12.59
CA GLN A 108 -16.84 -14.69 -11.33
C GLN A 108 -17.79 -13.51 -11.06
N LYS A 109 -19.08 -13.82 -10.86
CA LYS A 109 -20.06 -12.84 -10.38
C LYS A 109 -19.64 -12.35 -8.99
N ALA A 110 -19.48 -11.05 -8.83
CA ALA A 110 -19.15 -10.45 -7.55
C ALA A 110 -20.22 -10.75 -6.50
N ALA A 111 -19.87 -11.47 -5.45
CA ALA A 111 -20.76 -11.74 -4.33
C ALA A 111 -21.02 -10.50 -3.47
N SER A 112 -20.05 -9.56 -3.43
CA SER A 112 -20.17 -8.28 -2.71
C SER A 112 -19.52 -7.13 -3.48
N ARG A 113 -20.30 -6.39 -4.27
CA ARG A 113 -19.82 -5.19 -4.97
C ARG A 113 -19.41 -4.08 -4.00
N ALA A 114 -20.17 -3.89 -2.93
CA ALA A 114 -19.87 -2.90 -1.89
C ALA A 114 -18.51 -3.18 -1.22
N GLY A 115 -18.18 -4.46 -0.96
CA GLY A 115 -16.88 -4.85 -0.41
C GLY A 115 -15.72 -4.50 -1.34
N LEU A 116 -15.90 -4.69 -2.65
CA LEU A 116 -14.87 -4.36 -3.65
C LEU A 116 -14.64 -2.84 -3.73
N VAL A 117 -15.73 -2.05 -3.76
CA VAL A 117 -15.61 -0.58 -3.75
C VAL A 117 -14.95 -0.09 -2.47
N LEU A 118 -15.33 -0.65 -1.32
CA LEU A 118 -14.72 -0.31 -0.04
C LEU A 118 -13.23 -0.69 -0.03
N LEU A 119 -12.84 -1.82 -0.60
CA LEU A 119 -11.44 -2.24 -0.75
C LEU A 119 -10.64 -1.25 -1.60
N LEU A 120 -11.20 -0.80 -2.72
CA LEU A 120 -10.60 0.22 -3.57
C LEU A 120 -10.39 1.53 -2.79
N LEU A 121 -11.43 1.99 -2.08
CA LEU A 121 -11.35 3.24 -1.32
C LEU A 121 -10.36 3.16 -0.16
N VAL A 122 -10.42 2.11 0.65
CA VAL A 122 -9.53 1.94 1.81
C VAL A 122 -8.08 1.72 1.35
N GLY A 123 -7.86 0.86 0.36
CA GLY A 123 -6.52 0.64 -0.21
C GLY A 123 -5.93 1.91 -0.80
N GLY A 124 -6.69 2.61 -1.63
CA GLY A 124 -6.26 3.87 -2.22
C GLY A 124 -6.08 4.99 -1.20
N SER A 125 -6.91 5.06 -0.16
CA SER A 125 -6.73 6.03 0.92
C SER A 125 -5.46 5.76 1.73
N THR A 126 -5.04 4.50 1.85
CA THR A 126 -3.75 4.15 2.47
C THR A 126 -2.58 4.76 1.68
N ASP A 127 -2.58 4.60 0.36
CA ASP A 127 -1.57 5.22 -0.50
C ASP A 127 -1.67 6.75 -0.48
N ALA A 128 -2.88 7.30 -0.40
CA ALA A 128 -3.12 8.74 -0.29
C ALA A 128 -2.49 9.35 0.97
N THR A 129 -2.36 8.61 2.09
CA THR A 129 -1.64 9.14 3.28
C THR A 129 -0.18 9.44 3.01
N ALA A 130 0.48 8.67 2.14
CA ALA A 130 1.86 8.94 1.73
C ALA A 130 1.95 10.24 0.91
N LYS A 131 0.99 10.50 0.01
CA LYS A 131 0.90 11.76 -0.74
C LYS A 131 0.61 12.95 0.17
N ILE A 132 -0.31 12.81 1.13
CA ILE A 132 -0.58 13.85 2.12
C ILE A 132 0.68 14.18 2.93
N PHE A 133 1.44 13.14 3.32
CA PHE A 133 2.69 13.35 4.05
C PHE A 133 3.74 14.05 3.19
N GLU A 134 3.86 13.70 1.92
CA GLU A 134 4.80 14.33 1.00
C GLU A 134 4.51 15.83 0.84
N GLU A 135 3.24 16.22 0.70
CA GLU A 135 2.84 17.63 0.50
C GLU A 135 2.85 18.48 1.79
N LEU A 136 2.41 17.91 2.90
CA LEU A 136 2.18 18.67 4.14
C LEU A 136 3.16 18.31 5.25
N GLY A 137 3.89 17.23 5.12
CA GLY A 137 4.87 16.77 6.09
C GLY A 137 6.24 17.42 5.90
N GLN A 138 7.12 17.18 6.87
CA GLN A 138 8.50 17.63 6.78
C GLN A 138 9.42 16.50 6.30
N ALA A 139 10.25 16.78 5.29
CA ALA A 139 11.15 15.80 4.69
C ALA A 139 12.01 15.02 5.71
N PRO A 140 12.57 15.61 6.78
CA PRO A 140 13.34 14.85 7.79
C PRO A 140 12.50 13.86 8.60
N LEU A 141 11.17 13.99 8.62
CA LEU A 141 10.26 13.11 9.37
C LEU A 141 9.71 11.93 8.55
N LYS A 142 10.17 11.72 7.32
CA LYS A 142 9.69 10.62 6.45
C LYS A 142 9.89 9.23 7.05
N ASP A 143 11.08 8.96 7.53
CA ASP A 143 11.38 7.67 8.16
C ASP A 143 10.61 7.50 9.49
N THR A 144 10.38 8.61 10.24
CA THR A 144 9.53 8.63 11.44
C THR A 144 8.05 8.35 11.09
N PHE A 145 7.54 8.93 9.99
CA PHE A 145 6.19 8.64 9.51
C PHE A 145 6.00 7.15 9.21
N LEU A 146 6.94 6.54 8.48
CA LEU A 146 6.91 5.10 8.20
C LEU A 146 7.03 4.26 9.46
N LEU A 147 7.89 4.66 10.42
CA LEU A 147 8.02 3.97 11.70
C LEU A 147 6.69 3.95 12.46
N ILE A 148 6.05 5.10 12.63
CA ILE A 148 4.77 5.19 13.33
C ILE A 148 3.69 4.40 12.60
N THR A 149 3.66 4.46 11.26
CA THR A 149 2.74 3.67 10.43
C THR A 149 2.87 2.18 10.70
N PHE A 150 4.10 1.63 10.65
CA PHE A 150 4.32 0.19 10.84
C PHE A 150 4.19 -0.25 12.30
N VAL A 151 4.60 0.58 13.26
CA VAL A 151 4.36 0.32 14.70
C VAL A 151 2.85 0.23 14.98
N THR A 152 2.08 1.17 14.46
CA THR A 152 0.62 1.17 14.63
C THR A 152 -0.02 -0.06 13.99
N ALA A 153 0.36 -0.39 12.76
CA ALA A 153 -0.13 -1.58 12.09
C ALA A 153 0.24 -2.87 12.85
N LEU A 154 1.45 -2.95 13.39
CA LEU A 154 1.92 -4.06 14.22
C LEU A 154 1.09 -4.20 15.50
N LEU A 155 0.94 -3.12 16.27
CA LEU A 155 0.20 -3.14 17.54
C LEU A 155 -1.26 -3.54 17.33
N LEU A 156 -1.92 -2.96 16.33
CA LEU A 156 -3.30 -3.32 15.98
C LEU A 156 -3.40 -4.76 15.49
N CYS A 157 -2.45 -5.23 14.68
CA CYS A 157 -2.40 -6.61 14.21
C CYS A 157 -2.20 -7.59 15.36
N MET A 158 -1.31 -7.28 16.31
CA MET A 158 -1.12 -8.09 17.51
C MET A 158 -2.39 -8.14 18.36
N ALA A 159 -3.07 -7.02 18.57
CA ALA A 159 -4.34 -6.98 19.28
C ALA A 159 -5.39 -7.89 18.62
N VAL A 160 -5.50 -7.88 17.29
CA VAL A 160 -6.40 -8.78 16.55
C VAL A 160 -5.98 -10.25 16.71
N CYS A 161 -4.68 -10.57 16.63
CA CYS A 161 -4.18 -11.94 16.80
C CYS A 161 -4.48 -12.47 18.20
N ILE A 162 -4.28 -11.67 19.24
CA ILE A 162 -4.58 -12.02 20.63
C ILE A 162 -6.09 -12.23 20.81
N ALA A 163 -6.91 -11.29 20.31
CA ALA A 163 -8.37 -11.39 20.40
C ALA A 163 -8.92 -12.65 19.70
N ARG A 164 -8.30 -13.06 18.59
CA ARG A 164 -8.67 -14.25 17.83
C ARG A 164 -7.97 -15.53 18.31
N ARG A 165 -7.13 -15.44 19.34
CA ARG A 165 -6.32 -16.56 19.88
C ARG A 165 -5.54 -17.31 18.80
N GLN A 166 -4.98 -16.60 17.84
CA GLN A 166 -4.22 -17.22 16.76
C GLN A 166 -2.84 -17.64 17.27
N SER A 167 -2.45 -18.90 17.02
CA SER A 167 -1.11 -19.40 17.30
C SER A 167 -0.15 -19.02 16.16
N LEU A 168 1.08 -18.62 16.49
CA LEU A 168 2.15 -18.39 15.54
C LEU A 168 2.86 -19.73 15.26
N THR A 169 3.02 -20.04 13.98
CA THR A 169 3.84 -21.18 13.53
C THR A 169 5.22 -20.71 13.08
N GLY A 170 6.19 -21.63 13.03
CA GLY A 170 7.54 -21.31 12.49
C GLY A 170 7.51 -20.84 11.03
N ALA A 171 6.58 -21.38 10.24
CA ALA A 171 6.35 -20.93 8.86
C ALA A 171 5.81 -19.49 8.81
N ASP A 172 4.90 -19.11 9.71
CA ASP A 172 4.41 -17.73 9.80
C ASP A 172 5.52 -16.72 10.10
N LEU A 173 6.47 -17.12 10.94
CA LEU A 173 7.63 -16.29 11.26
C LEU A 173 8.53 -16.13 10.04
N LEU A 174 8.94 -17.24 9.42
CA LEU A 174 9.86 -17.20 8.28
C LEU A 174 9.26 -16.41 7.10
N PHE A 175 8.08 -16.77 6.63
CA PHE A 175 7.46 -16.10 5.49
C PHE A 175 7.03 -14.68 5.82
N GLY A 176 6.59 -14.40 7.04
CA GLY A 176 6.26 -13.04 7.48
C GLY A 176 7.46 -12.12 7.45
N LEU A 177 8.61 -12.54 7.95
CA LEU A 177 9.85 -11.77 7.92
C LEU A 177 10.38 -11.58 6.49
N LEU A 178 10.35 -12.64 5.66
CA LEU A 178 10.78 -12.56 4.26
C LEU A 178 9.94 -11.58 3.43
N ILE A 179 8.62 -11.52 3.66
CA ILE A 179 7.72 -10.58 2.97
C ILE A 179 7.85 -9.17 3.55
N GLY A 180 8.17 -9.05 4.83
CA GLY A 180 8.26 -7.76 5.51
C GLY A 180 9.35 -6.84 4.96
N ALA A 181 10.50 -7.38 4.61
CA ALA A 181 11.60 -6.58 4.06
C ALA A 181 11.21 -5.90 2.72
N PRO A 182 10.79 -6.62 1.67
CA PRO A 182 10.34 -5.98 0.43
C PRO A 182 9.12 -5.07 0.64
N ASN A 183 8.21 -5.38 1.56
CA ASN A 183 7.07 -4.54 1.88
C ASN A 183 7.51 -3.17 2.43
N TYR A 184 8.45 -3.15 3.38
CA TYR A 184 9.02 -1.91 3.91
C TYR A 184 9.72 -1.09 2.82
N PHE A 185 10.63 -1.70 2.07
CA PHE A 185 11.38 -1.00 1.03
C PHE A 185 10.47 -0.49 -0.08
N SER A 186 9.43 -1.22 -0.44
CA SER A 186 8.42 -0.80 -1.39
C SER A 186 7.71 0.49 -0.94
N SER A 187 7.25 0.53 0.30
CA SER A 187 6.61 1.72 0.88
C SER A 187 7.59 2.89 0.99
N ARG A 188 8.83 2.62 1.39
CA ARG A 188 9.86 3.65 1.54
C ARG A 188 10.27 4.25 0.19
N PHE A 189 10.52 3.41 -0.81
CA PHE A 189 10.89 3.90 -2.13
C PHE A 189 9.75 4.63 -2.84
N LEU A 190 8.51 4.18 -2.65
CA LEU A 190 7.35 4.92 -3.14
C LEU A 190 7.28 6.32 -2.51
N LEU A 191 7.40 6.42 -1.18
CA LEU A 191 7.39 7.70 -0.48
C LEU A 191 8.57 8.61 -0.90
N LEU A 192 9.75 8.03 -1.13
CA LEU A 192 10.91 8.79 -1.61
C LEU A 192 10.72 9.27 -3.05
N SER A 193 10.13 8.44 -3.91
CA SER A 193 9.89 8.81 -5.32
C SER A 193 8.96 9.99 -5.49
N LEU A 194 8.04 10.22 -4.55
CA LEU A 194 7.11 11.35 -4.58
C LEU A 194 7.81 12.71 -4.41
N ASN A 195 9.08 12.76 -3.96
CA ASN A 195 9.84 14.01 -3.91
C ASN A 195 10.14 14.59 -5.29
N ASP A 196 10.43 13.71 -6.26
CA ASP A 196 10.97 14.09 -7.56
C ASP A 196 9.99 13.79 -8.70
N VAL A 197 9.05 12.88 -8.45
CA VAL A 197 8.06 12.40 -9.44
C VAL A 197 6.65 12.73 -8.98
N PRO A 198 5.88 13.48 -9.78
CA PRO A 198 4.48 13.77 -9.47
C PRO A 198 3.67 12.49 -9.19
N ALA A 199 2.76 12.54 -8.22
CA ALA A 199 1.98 11.38 -7.80
C ALA A 199 1.14 10.79 -8.94
N VAL A 200 0.65 11.64 -9.86
CA VAL A 200 -0.09 11.21 -11.07
C VAL A 200 0.73 10.30 -11.99
N ILE A 201 2.06 10.28 -11.88
CA ILE A 201 2.96 9.39 -12.63
C ILE A 201 3.42 8.25 -11.73
N ALA A 202 3.87 8.56 -10.50
CA ALA A 202 4.48 7.60 -9.58
C ALA A 202 3.53 6.42 -9.28
N TYR A 203 2.29 6.69 -8.90
CA TYR A 203 1.34 5.65 -8.51
C TYR A 203 0.94 4.70 -9.65
N PRO A 204 0.52 5.20 -10.84
CA PRO A 204 0.21 4.31 -11.96
C PRO A 204 1.43 3.50 -12.42
N THR A 205 2.61 4.13 -12.51
CA THR A 205 3.86 3.46 -12.90
C THR A 205 4.23 2.35 -11.92
N TYR A 206 4.14 2.63 -10.61
CA TYR A 206 4.36 1.64 -9.56
C TYR A 206 3.40 0.45 -9.67
N SER A 207 2.11 0.71 -9.90
CA SER A 207 1.09 -0.34 -10.04
C SER A 207 1.31 -1.21 -11.27
N VAL A 208 1.56 -0.61 -12.42
CA VAL A 208 1.85 -1.35 -13.67
C VAL A 208 3.16 -2.11 -13.57
N GLY A 209 4.22 -1.46 -13.05
CA GLY A 209 5.53 -2.10 -12.84
C GLY A 209 5.43 -3.34 -11.95
N THR A 210 4.64 -3.25 -10.88
CA THR A 210 4.38 -4.39 -9.98
C THR A 210 3.68 -5.55 -10.71
N ILE A 211 2.66 -5.26 -11.54
CA ILE A 211 1.92 -6.27 -12.31
C ILE A 211 2.83 -6.94 -13.32
N VAL A 212 3.61 -6.16 -14.07
CA VAL A 212 4.58 -6.69 -15.06
C VAL A 212 5.61 -7.58 -14.40
N LEU A 213 6.17 -7.15 -13.25
CA LEU A 213 7.16 -7.93 -12.49
C LEU A 213 6.57 -9.26 -12.01
N ILE A 214 5.35 -9.24 -11.44
CA ILE A 214 4.66 -10.45 -11.01
C ILE A 214 4.41 -11.39 -12.18
N ALA A 215 3.96 -10.88 -13.34
CA ALA A 215 3.72 -11.68 -14.52
C ALA A 215 5.01 -12.31 -15.05
N LEU A 216 6.10 -11.55 -15.15
CA LEU A 216 7.40 -12.06 -15.59
C LEU A 216 7.94 -13.13 -14.64
N LEU A 217 7.85 -12.91 -13.32
CA LEU A 217 8.27 -13.90 -12.33
C LEU A 217 7.38 -15.14 -12.33
N GLY A 218 6.07 -14.98 -12.58
CA GLY A 218 5.13 -16.10 -12.75
C GLY A 218 5.52 -17.00 -13.90
N VAL A 219 5.79 -16.42 -15.06
CA VAL A 219 6.27 -17.17 -16.24
C VAL A 219 7.63 -17.82 -15.96
N TRP A 220 8.58 -17.08 -15.38
CA TRP A 220 9.96 -17.55 -15.23
C TRP A 220 10.14 -18.57 -14.11
N LEU A 221 9.48 -18.39 -12.95
CA LEU A 221 9.63 -19.27 -11.78
C LEU A 221 8.62 -20.41 -11.75
N PHE A 222 7.38 -20.15 -12.20
CA PHE A 222 6.29 -21.11 -12.08
C PHE A 222 5.82 -21.69 -13.42
N HIS A 223 6.38 -21.20 -14.55
CA HIS A 223 6.05 -21.64 -15.91
C HIS A 223 4.54 -21.54 -16.22
N GLU A 224 3.88 -20.51 -15.65
CA GLU A 224 2.46 -20.22 -15.86
C GLU A 224 2.21 -19.42 -17.16
#